data_a8b43e5eac9396e2405757af263a0664
#
_entry.id   a8b43e5eac9396e2405757af263a0664
#
_cell.length_a   1.000
_cell.length_b   1.000
_cell.length_c   1.000
_cell.angle_alpha   90.00
_cell.angle_beta   90.00
_cell.angle_gamma   90.00
#
_symmetry.space_group_name_H-M   'P 1'
#
loop_
_entity.id
_entity.type
_entity.pdbx_description
1 polymer ?
#
loop_
_entity_poly.entity_id
_entity_poly.type
_entity_poly.pdbx_seq_one_letter_code
_entity_poly.pdbx_strand_id
1 'polypeptide(L)'
;MIKYLRKMMAEIDAPSLIMKDEHPGFLLSLMIISSYVIQADGRIMHSELEYLRGFLLENYGPEKKEKYIDLLLRLFEESKKYSHEEWIIRIKECANELNDYTTDEQRMLLMSFLIKIVKADKEIEYLEVQSLRNVAEWLRVDLMLSEKIDNLQAEEIWRM
;
A
#
# COMPACT_ATOMS: atom_id res chain seq x y z
N MET A 1 -18.57 5.13 3.95
CA MET A 1 -18.02 5.52 5.25
C MET A 1 -16.67 4.88 5.53
N ILE A 2 -15.81 5.59 6.21
CA ILE A 2 -14.43 5.17 6.46
C ILE A 2 -14.25 4.57 7.86
N LYS A 3 -15.17 3.69 8.24
CA LYS A 3 -15.21 3.07 9.57
C LYS A 3 -13.92 2.32 9.93
N TYR A 4 -13.48 1.45 9.06
CA TYR A 4 -12.30 0.62 9.32
C TYR A 4 -11.01 1.41 9.25
N LEU A 5 -10.96 2.37 8.34
CA LEU A 5 -9.82 3.26 8.20
C LEU A 5 -9.64 4.11 9.47
N ARG A 6 -10.72 4.69 9.99
CA ARG A 6 -10.67 5.46 11.22
C ARG A 6 -10.24 4.61 12.41
N LYS A 7 -10.73 3.38 12.47
CA LYS A 7 -10.36 2.45 13.53
C LYS A 7 -8.86 2.16 13.48
N MET A 8 -8.33 1.89 12.31
CA MET A 8 -6.91 1.62 12.14
C MET A 8 -6.05 2.84 12.51
N MET A 9 -6.43 4.03 12.08
CA MET A 9 -5.69 5.25 12.40
C MET A 9 -5.69 5.52 13.90
N ALA A 10 -6.79 5.26 14.57
CA ALA A 10 -6.87 5.42 16.03
C ALA A 10 -5.96 4.42 16.75
N GLU A 11 -5.91 3.18 16.29
CA GLU A 11 -5.08 2.13 16.89
C GLU A 11 -3.59 2.44 16.79
N ILE A 12 -3.16 3.10 15.72
CA ILE A 12 -1.76 3.47 15.52
C ILE A 12 -1.46 4.90 15.95
N ASP A 13 -2.41 5.55 16.63
CA ASP A 13 -2.28 6.91 17.15
C ASP A 13 -2.03 7.95 16.06
N ALA A 14 -2.75 7.82 14.95
CA ALA A 14 -2.63 8.77 13.84
C ALA A 14 -3.99 9.28 13.32
N PRO A 15 -4.94 9.64 14.19
CA PRO A 15 -6.27 10.06 13.73
C PRO A 15 -6.25 11.37 12.93
N SER A 16 -5.24 12.22 13.14
CA SER A 16 -5.12 13.48 12.43
C SER A 16 -4.83 13.34 10.95
N LEU A 17 -4.45 12.14 10.51
CA LEU A 17 -4.20 11.87 9.09
C LEU A 17 -5.49 11.67 8.30
N ILE A 18 -6.59 11.40 8.99
CA ILE A 18 -7.90 11.31 8.35
C ILE A 18 -8.44 12.72 8.17
N MET A 19 -8.81 13.06 6.94
CA MET A 19 -9.32 14.39 6.61
C MET A 19 -10.65 14.66 7.31
N LYS A 20 -10.91 15.91 7.67
CA LYS A 20 -12.15 16.30 8.34
C LYS A 20 -13.40 16.06 7.50
N ASP A 21 -13.27 16.05 6.20
CA ASP A 21 -14.36 15.85 5.26
C ASP A 21 -14.64 14.37 4.97
N GLU A 22 -14.05 13.47 5.73
CA GLU A 22 -14.22 12.03 5.62
C GLU A 22 -13.59 11.38 4.37
N HIS A 23 -12.93 12.14 3.52
CA HIS A 23 -12.20 11.57 2.39
C HIS A 23 -10.77 11.27 2.82
N PRO A 24 -10.36 9.99 2.74
CA PRO A 24 -9.02 9.61 3.18
C PRO A 24 -7.91 10.18 2.30
N GLY A 25 -8.24 10.62 1.11
CA GLY A 25 -7.28 11.10 0.16
C GLY A 25 -6.44 9.99 -0.45
N PHE A 26 -5.88 10.28 -1.61
CA PHE A 26 -5.08 9.31 -2.35
C PHE A 26 -3.82 8.91 -1.59
N LEU A 27 -3.16 9.88 -0.98
CA LEU A 27 -1.88 9.64 -0.30
C LEU A 27 -2.03 8.70 0.90
N LEU A 28 -3.08 8.89 1.71
CA LEU A 28 -3.33 7.99 2.84
C LEU A 28 -3.63 6.57 2.35
N SER A 29 -4.45 6.45 1.30
CA SER A 29 -4.77 5.16 0.67
C SER A 29 -3.49 4.47 0.19
N LEU A 30 -2.65 5.23 -0.48
CA LEU A 30 -1.37 4.74 -0.99
C LEU A 30 -0.51 4.17 0.13
N MET A 31 -0.41 4.89 1.26
CA MET A 31 0.43 4.47 2.37
C MET A 31 -0.08 3.19 3.04
N ILE A 32 -1.39 3.08 3.24
CA ILE A 32 -1.98 1.90 3.88
C ILE A 32 -1.77 0.66 3.01
N ILE A 33 -2.07 0.75 1.73
CA ILE A 33 -1.93 -0.37 0.81
C ILE A 33 -0.44 -0.69 0.59
N SER A 34 0.41 0.33 0.48
CA SER A 34 1.86 0.14 0.35
C SER A 34 2.43 -0.61 1.56
N SER A 35 1.96 -0.28 2.77
CA SER A 35 2.44 -0.95 3.97
C SER A 35 2.21 -2.46 3.90
N TYR A 36 1.05 -2.86 3.40
CA TYR A 36 0.73 -4.27 3.25
C TYR A 36 1.68 -4.97 2.27
N VAL A 37 1.91 -4.37 1.10
CA VAL A 37 2.75 -4.96 0.06
C VAL A 37 4.22 -5.02 0.49
N ILE A 38 4.74 -3.92 1.01
CA ILE A 38 6.15 -3.82 1.43
C ILE A 38 6.48 -4.81 2.54
N GLN A 39 5.53 -5.09 3.43
CA GLN A 39 5.73 -5.94 4.59
C GLN A 39 5.33 -7.40 4.36
N ALA A 40 5.02 -7.79 3.14
CA ALA A 40 4.47 -9.11 2.85
C ALA A 40 5.33 -10.26 3.38
N ASP A 41 6.64 -10.09 3.40
CA ASP A 41 7.59 -11.09 3.92
C ASP A 41 7.98 -10.84 5.38
N GLY A 42 7.31 -9.93 6.07
CA GLY A 42 7.55 -9.63 7.49
C GLY A 42 8.67 -8.64 7.75
N ARG A 43 9.22 -8.02 6.73
CA ARG A 43 10.29 -7.03 6.87
C ARG A 43 10.15 -5.94 5.82
N ILE A 44 10.73 -4.77 6.12
CA ILE A 44 10.76 -3.65 5.18
C ILE A 44 12.15 -3.60 4.55
N MET A 45 12.22 -3.69 3.23
CA MET A 45 13.48 -3.61 2.51
C MET A 45 13.90 -2.15 2.35
N HIS A 46 15.21 -1.91 2.52
CA HIS A 46 15.76 -0.57 2.43
C HIS A 46 15.49 0.09 1.08
N SER A 47 15.65 -0.65 -0.02
CA SER A 47 15.43 -0.13 -1.37
C SER A 47 13.99 0.32 -1.60
N GLU A 48 13.03 -0.43 -1.08
CA GLU A 48 11.61 -0.08 -1.18
C GLU A 48 11.30 1.18 -0.38
N LEU A 49 11.83 1.26 0.82
CA LEU A 49 11.65 2.42 1.69
C LEU A 49 12.27 3.68 1.09
N GLU A 50 13.47 3.56 0.52
CA GLU A 50 14.15 4.67 -0.12
C GLU A 50 13.40 5.15 -1.38
N TYR A 51 12.85 4.23 -2.15
CA TYR A 51 12.02 4.60 -3.29
C TYR A 51 10.80 5.42 -2.84
N LEU A 52 10.13 4.95 -1.80
CA LEU A 52 8.96 5.63 -1.26
C LEU A 52 9.30 7.01 -0.69
N ARG A 53 10.42 7.11 0.02
CA ARG A 53 10.91 8.41 0.53
C ARG A 53 11.16 9.40 -0.60
N GLY A 54 11.83 8.95 -1.65
CA GLY A 54 12.11 9.78 -2.82
C GLY A 54 10.83 10.27 -3.49
N PHE A 55 9.88 9.37 -3.66
CA PHE A 55 8.58 9.72 -4.23
C PHE A 55 7.84 10.77 -3.39
N LEU A 56 7.78 10.56 -2.09
CA LEU A 56 7.09 11.49 -1.19
C LEU A 56 7.77 12.85 -1.15
N LEU A 57 9.10 12.86 -1.08
CA LEU A 57 9.86 14.11 -1.07
C LEU A 57 9.64 14.90 -2.35
N GLU A 58 9.75 14.24 -3.49
CA GLU A 58 9.65 14.89 -4.79
C GLU A 58 8.25 15.44 -5.07
N ASN A 59 7.21 14.72 -4.68
CA ASN A 59 5.83 15.07 -5.01
C ASN A 59 5.08 15.82 -3.93
N TYR A 60 5.48 15.70 -2.67
CA TYR A 60 4.74 16.27 -1.54
C TYR A 60 5.57 17.09 -0.57
N GLY A 61 6.90 17.09 -0.70
CA GLY A 61 7.79 17.87 0.13
C GLY A 61 8.25 17.16 1.40
N PRO A 62 9.27 17.73 2.10
CA PRO A 62 9.92 17.05 3.22
C PRO A 62 9.01 16.83 4.43
N GLU A 63 8.09 17.75 4.69
CA GLU A 63 7.21 17.65 5.83
C GLU A 63 6.25 16.48 5.71
N LYS A 64 5.60 16.34 4.57
CA LYS A 64 4.71 15.20 4.30
C LYS A 64 5.48 13.90 4.19
N LYS A 65 6.70 13.94 3.63
CA LYS A 65 7.55 12.76 3.57
C LYS A 65 7.76 12.17 4.97
N GLU A 66 8.16 12.98 5.92
CA GLU A 66 8.40 12.51 7.28
C GLU A 66 7.14 11.94 7.92
N LYS A 67 6.02 12.65 7.76
CA LYS A 67 4.74 12.26 8.34
C LYS A 67 4.26 10.92 7.82
N TYR A 68 4.34 10.70 6.51
CA TYR A 68 3.82 9.48 5.91
C TYR A 68 4.78 8.29 6.02
N ILE A 69 6.08 8.53 6.07
CA ILE A 69 7.03 7.47 6.40
C ILE A 69 6.83 7.02 7.85
N ASP A 70 6.61 7.94 8.77
CA ASP A 70 6.28 7.59 10.15
C ASP A 70 5.02 6.73 10.22
N LEU A 71 4.00 7.09 9.45
CA LEU A 71 2.77 6.29 9.35
C LEU A 71 3.06 4.87 8.88
N LEU A 72 3.88 4.73 7.84
CA LEU A 72 4.25 3.41 7.32
C LEU A 72 4.89 2.55 8.40
N LEU A 73 5.83 3.12 9.16
CA LEU A 73 6.53 2.40 10.21
C LEU A 73 5.60 2.03 11.37
N ARG A 74 4.65 2.88 11.70
CA ARG A 74 3.64 2.59 12.73
C ARG A 74 2.73 1.45 12.28
N LEU A 75 2.35 1.43 11.00
CA LEU A 75 1.56 0.34 10.44
C LEU A 75 2.31 -0.99 10.51
N PHE A 76 3.61 -0.95 10.26
CA PHE A 76 4.46 -2.14 10.36
C PHE A 76 4.49 -2.67 11.80
N GLU A 77 4.66 -1.79 12.78
CA GLU A 77 4.65 -2.20 14.19
C GLU A 77 3.28 -2.73 14.61
N GLU A 78 2.21 -2.10 14.14
CA GLU A 78 0.86 -2.56 14.44
C GLU A 78 0.60 -3.95 13.87
N SER A 79 1.09 -4.24 12.67
CA SER A 79 0.89 -5.54 12.02
C SER A 79 1.44 -6.70 12.85
N LYS A 80 2.46 -6.46 13.66
CA LYS A 80 3.09 -7.48 14.50
C LYS A 80 2.19 -7.96 15.64
N LYS A 81 1.15 -7.19 15.96
CA LYS A 81 0.20 -7.52 17.03
C LYS A 81 -0.85 -8.54 16.60
N TYR A 82 -0.90 -8.84 15.31
CA TYR A 82 -1.92 -9.70 14.72
C TYR A 82 -1.29 -10.88 14.00
N SER A 83 -2.06 -11.96 13.83
CA SER A 83 -1.65 -13.02 12.93
C SER A 83 -1.67 -12.47 11.50
N HIS A 84 -0.97 -13.14 10.60
CA HIS A 84 -0.95 -12.76 9.19
C HIS A 84 -2.37 -12.70 8.60
N GLU A 85 -3.20 -13.69 8.93
CA GLU A 85 -4.59 -13.74 8.45
C GLU A 85 -5.44 -12.60 8.98
N GLU A 86 -5.31 -12.29 10.26
CA GLU A 86 -6.04 -11.18 10.87
C GLU A 86 -5.65 -9.84 10.27
N TRP A 87 -4.36 -9.64 10.00
CA TRP A 87 -3.86 -8.42 9.38
C TRP A 87 -4.39 -8.26 7.96
N ILE A 88 -4.40 -9.34 7.18
CA ILE A 88 -4.97 -9.35 5.83
C ILE A 88 -6.43 -8.91 5.86
N ILE A 89 -7.22 -9.43 6.79
CA ILE A 89 -8.63 -9.06 6.91
C ILE A 89 -8.78 -7.56 7.17
N ARG A 90 -7.96 -7.00 8.05
CA ARG A 90 -8.00 -5.57 8.37
C ARG A 90 -7.66 -4.70 7.16
N ILE A 91 -6.63 -5.06 6.43
CA ILE A 91 -6.22 -4.32 5.23
C ILE A 91 -7.30 -4.43 4.15
N LYS A 92 -7.86 -5.62 3.98
CA LYS A 92 -8.94 -5.84 3.02
C LYS A 92 -10.16 -4.97 3.32
N GLU A 93 -10.55 -4.86 4.58
CA GLU A 93 -11.65 -4.00 4.99
C GLU A 93 -11.38 -2.54 4.64
N CYS A 94 -10.16 -2.06 4.91
CA CYS A 94 -9.76 -0.71 4.52
C CYS A 94 -9.77 -0.52 3.01
N ALA A 95 -9.25 -1.48 2.26
CA ALA A 95 -9.23 -1.41 0.80
C ALA A 95 -10.65 -1.37 0.22
N ASN A 96 -11.56 -2.15 0.77
CA ASN A 96 -12.96 -2.14 0.33
C ASN A 96 -13.62 -0.78 0.59
N GLU A 97 -13.34 -0.16 1.73
CA GLU A 97 -13.83 1.19 2.01
C GLU A 97 -13.25 2.21 1.03
N LEU A 98 -11.98 2.08 0.68
CA LEU A 98 -11.32 3.00 -0.24
C LEU A 98 -11.92 2.96 -1.63
N ASN A 99 -12.53 1.85 -2.02
CA ASN A 99 -13.21 1.75 -3.31
C ASN A 99 -14.36 2.76 -3.44
N ASP A 100 -14.97 3.14 -2.33
CA ASP A 100 -16.07 4.11 -2.32
C ASP A 100 -15.58 5.55 -2.49
N TYR A 101 -14.30 5.80 -2.30
CA TYR A 101 -13.70 7.14 -2.29
C TYR A 101 -12.65 7.34 -3.39
N THR A 102 -12.42 6.33 -4.21
CA THR A 102 -11.45 6.40 -5.29
C THR A 102 -12.08 6.05 -6.61
N THR A 103 -11.56 6.63 -7.69
CA THR A 103 -11.97 6.28 -9.05
C THR A 103 -11.18 5.08 -9.54
N ASP A 104 -11.66 4.45 -10.61
CA ASP A 104 -10.93 3.34 -11.25
C ASP A 104 -9.53 3.77 -11.67
N GLU A 105 -9.41 4.99 -12.19
CA GLU A 105 -8.11 5.54 -12.62
C GLU A 105 -7.15 5.69 -11.44
N GLN A 106 -7.64 6.16 -10.30
CA GLN A 106 -6.84 6.30 -9.10
C GLN A 106 -6.36 4.93 -8.60
N ARG A 107 -7.23 3.92 -8.64
CA ARG A 107 -6.87 2.57 -8.24
C ARG A 107 -5.84 1.93 -9.18
N MET A 108 -5.97 2.17 -10.47
CA MET A 108 -4.97 1.70 -11.44
C MET A 108 -3.63 2.39 -11.25
N LEU A 109 -3.65 3.69 -10.94
CA LEU A 109 -2.43 4.44 -10.64
C LEU A 109 -1.76 3.90 -9.37
N LEU A 110 -2.57 3.59 -8.36
CA LEU A 110 -2.09 2.99 -7.13
C LEU A 110 -1.40 1.66 -7.40
N MET A 111 -2.01 0.80 -8.20
CA MET A 111 -1.41 -0.48 -8.57
C MET A 111 -0.09 -0.31 -9.32
N SER A 112 -0.06 0.62 -10.26
CA SER A 112 1.16 0.93 -11.00
C SER A 112 2.30 1.36 -10.07
N PHE A 113 1.98 2.17 -9.08
CA PHE A 113 2.95 2.62 -8.09
C PHE A 113 3.45 1.47 -7.22
N LEU A 114 2.55 0.60 -6.77
CA LEU A 114 2.91 -0.56 -5.96
C LEU A 114 3.85 -1.50 -6.71
N ILE A 115 3.60 -1.70 -7.99
CA ILE A 115 4.48 -2.51 -8.84
C ILE A 115 5.88 -1.88 -8.90
N LYS A 116 5.96 -0.57 -9.02
CA LYS A 116 7.24 0.14 -9.03
C LYS A 116 8.00 0.02 -7.72
N ILE A 117 7.29 0.05 -6.60
CA ILE A 117 7.91 -0.14 -5.28
C ILE A 117 8.54 -1.53 -5.20
N VAL A 118 7.79 -2.56 -5.58
CA VAL A 118 8.28 -3.93 -5.54
C VAL A 118 9.49 -4.11 -6.45
N LYS A 119 9.46 -3.49 -7.63
CA LYS A 119 10.58 -3.54 -8.58
C LYS A 119 11.82 -2.77 -8.13
N ALA A 120 11.68 -1.86 -7.17
CA ALA A 120 12.81 -1.10 -6.63
C ALA A 120 13.82 -2.01 -5.93
N ASP A 121 13.36 -3.14 -5.43
CA ASP A 121 14.23 -4.19 -4.92
C ASP A 121 14.61 -5.12 -6.08
N LYS A 122 15.86 -5.53 -6.11
CA LYS A 122 16.38 -6.43 -7.14
C LYS A 122 15.91 -7.86 -6.96
N GLU A 123 15.53 -8.22 -5.73
CA GLU A 123 14.99 -9.53 -5.41
C GLU A 123 13.49 -9.40 -5.15
N ILE A 124 12.69 -9.93 -6.05
CA ILE A 124 11.24 -9.89 -5.90
C ILE A 124 10.78 -11.18 -5.25
N GLU A 125 10.20 -11.03 -4.07
CA GLU A 125 9.73 -12.14 -3.27
C GLU A 125 8.36 -12.62 -3.74
N TYR A 126 8.15 -13.92 -3.65
CA TYR A 126 6.86 -14.52 -4.00
C TYR A 126 5.70 -13.89 -3.21
N LEU A 127 5.92 -13.65 -1.91
CA LEU A 127 4.88 -13.06 -1.05
C LEU A 127 4.51 -11.64 -1.49
N GLU A 128 5.45 -10.88 -2.03
CA GLU A 128 5.16 -9.55 -2.55
C GLU A 128 4.26 -9.62 -3.77
N VAL A 129 4.51 -10.56 -4.67
CA VAL A 129 3.68 -10.77 -5.86
C VAL A 129 2.27 -11.20 -5.47
N GLN A 130 2.16 -12.10 -4.49
CA GLN A 130 0.86 -12.51 -3.97
C GLN A 130 0.10 -11.34 -3.36
N SER A 131 0.81 -10.47 -2.65
CA SER A 131 0.19 -9.27 -2.06
C SER A 131 -0.32 -8.32 -3.14
N LEU A 132 0.44 -8.14 -4.23
CA LEU A 132 -0.02 -7.34 -5.36
C LEU A 132 -1.30 -7.90 -5.97
N ARG A 133 -1.39 -9.22 -6.12
CA ARG A 133 -2.59 -9.87 -6.63
C ARG A 133 -3.78 -9.65 -5.72
N ASN A 134 -3.58 -9.80 -4.42
CA ASN A 134 -4.62 -9.60 -3.43
C ASN A 134 -5.14 -8.16 -3.49
N VAL A 135 -4.25 -7.19 -3.55
CA VAL A 135 -4.63 -5.78 -3.63
C VAL A 135 -5.41 -5.50 -4.91
N ALA A 136 -4.95 -6.03 -6.04
CA ALA A 136 -5.67 -5.86 -7.31
C ALA A 136 -7.10 -6.37 -7.21
N GLU A 137 -7.28 -7.53 -6.60
CA GLU A 137 -8.61 -8.12 -6.39
C GLU A 137 -9.46 -7.24 -5.46
N TRP A 138 -8.91 -6.80 -4.33
CA TRP A 138 -9.65 -5.98 -3.37
C TRP A 138 -10.06 -4.63 -3.94
N LEU A 139 -9.19 -4.03 -4.74
CA LEU A 139 -9.45 -2.74 -5.37
C LEU A 139 -10.26 -2.87 -6.67
N ARG A 140 -10.61 -4.08 -7.04
CA ARG A 140 -11.41 -4.37 -8.25
C ARG A 140 -10.76 -3.81 -9.51
N VAL A 141 -9.45 -3.96 -9.60
CA VAL A 141 -8.69 -3.56 -10.76
C VAL A 141 -8.86 -4.62 -11.83
N ASP A 142 -8.94 -4.15 -13.07
CA ASP A 142 -9.22 -4.92 -14.26
C ASP A 142 -8.27 -6.13 -14.44
N LEU A 143 -8.80 -7.19 -15.05
CA LEU A 143 -8.07 -8.42 -15.34
C LEU A 143 -6.80 -8.21 -16.15
N MET A 144 -6.78 -7.22 -17.04
CA MET A 144 -5.57 -6.92 -17.82
C MET A 144 -4.41 -6.51 -16.93
N LEU A 145 -4.68 -5.77 -15.88
CA LEU A 145 -3.64 -5.41 -14.93
C LEU A 145 -3.22 -6.62 -14.10
N SER A 146 -4.16 -7.49 -13.75
CA SER A 146 -3.86 -8.74 -13.06
C SER A 146 -2.98 -9.64 -13.93
N GLU A 147 -3.25 -9.74 -15.22
CA GLU A 147 -2.42 -10.46 -16.17
C GLU A 147 -1.02 -9.85 -16.26
N LYS A 148 -0.94 -8.53 -16.25
CA LYS A 148 0.35 -7.83 -16.25
C LYS A 148 1.15 -8.15 -14.99
N ILE A 149 0.49 -8.26 -13.86
CA ILE A 149 1.14 -8.66 -12.60
C ILE A 149 1.63 -10.10 -12.70
N ASP A 150 0.85 -11.00 -13.29
CA ASP A 150 1.26 -12.37 -13.51
C ASP A 150 2.45 -12.46 -14.47
N ASN A 151 2.44 -11.67 -15.53
CA ASN A 151 3.55 -11.62 -16.49
C ASN A 151 4.80 -11.02 -15.85
N LEU A 152 4.66 -10.09 -14.92
CA LEU A 152 5.79 -9.57 -14.16
C LEU A 152 6.51 -10.68 -13.39
N GLN A 153 5.77 -11.70 -12.97
CA GLN A 153 6.36 -12.85 -12.30
C GLN A 153 7.26 -13.65 -13.24
N ALA A 154 6.95 -13.66 -14.55
CA ALA A 154 7.65 -14.49 -15.51
C ALA A 154 8.82 -13.79 -16.21
N GLU A 155 8.66 -12.57 -16.68
CA GLU A 155 9.65 -11.92 -17.55
C GLU A 155 10.01 -10.48 -17.20
N GLU A 156 9.01 -9.62 -17.05
CA GLU A 156 9.24 -8.18 -16.93
C GLU A 156 9.94 -7.77 -15.64
N ILE A 157 9.75 -8.54 -14.60
CA ILE A 157 10.39 -8.32 -13.31
C ILE A 157 11.91 -8.34 -13.45
N TRP A 158 12.41 -9.26 -14.27
CA TRP A 158 13.85 -9.50 -14.40
C TRP A 158 14.53 -8.65 -15.45
N ARG A 159 13.76 -7.94 -16.27
CA ARG A 159 14.29 -7.08 -17.31
C ARG A 159 14.53 -5.63 -16.88
N MET A 160 14.05 -5.30 -15.70
CA MET A 160 14.12 -3.94 -15.22
C MET A 160 15.00 -3.83 -13.99
#